data_3caf1af8075d2e47ec952ca33ad2a5f9
#
_entry.id   3caf1af8075d2e47ec952ca33ad2a5f9
#
_cell.length_a   1.000
_cell.length_b   1.000
_cell.length_c   1.000
_cell.angle_alpha   90.00
_cell.angle_beta   90.00
_cell.angle_gamma   90.00
#
_symmetry.space_group_name_H-M   'P 1'
#
loop_
_entity.id
_entity.type
_entity.pdbx_description
1 polymer ?
#
loop_
_entity_poly.entity_id
_entity_poly.type
_entity_poly.pdbx_seq_one_letter_code
_entity_poly.pdbx_strand_id
1 'polypeptide(L)' 'MAMQAHLVELEKRHRALEDEINDALAHPSADDMKVAELKRRKLQLKDEITRLRQDASVH' A
#
# COMPACT_ATOMS: atom_id res chain seq x y z
N MET A 1 10.96 -17.93 -2.28
CA MET A 1 10.26 -18.39 -1.08
C MET A 1 10.00 -17.26 -0.12
N ALA A 2 10.96 -16.92 0.73
CA ALA A 2 10.74 -15.85 1.70
C ALA A 2 10.41 -14.51 1.03
N MET A 3 11.08 -14.22 -0.08
CA MET A 3 10.84 -12.98 -0.81
C MET A 3 9.44 -12.94 -1.42
N GLN A 4 8.99 -14.06 -1.94
CA GLN A 4 7.66 -14.15 -2.54
C GLN A 4 6.57 -14.00 -1.49
N ALA A 5 6.76 -14.62 -0.33
CA ALA A 5 5.82 -14.48 0.78
C ALA A 5 5.78 -13.04 1.28
N HIS A 6 6.92 -12.38 1.34
CA HIS A 6 6.99 -10.99 1.75
C HIS A 6 6.27 -10.08 0.75
N LEU A 7 6.45 -10.34 -0.54
CA LEU A 7 5.77 -9.55 -1.58
C LEU A 7 4.26 -9.69 -1.47
N VAL A 8 3.76 -10.91 -1.28
CA VAL A 8 2.33 -11.17 -1.11
C VAL A 8 1.79 -10.41 0.10
N GLU A 9 2.56 -10.40 1.19
CA GLU A 9 2.18 -9.70 2.41
C GLU A 9 2.07 -8.20 2.17
N LEU A 10 3.04 -7.62 1.47
CA LEU A 10 3.01 -6.20 1.14
C LEU A 10 1.85 -5.86 0.23
N GLU A 11 1.54 -6.71 -0.72
CA GLU A 11 0.40 -6.50 -1.62
C GLU A 11 -0.92 -6.53 -0.87
N LYS A 12 -1.04 -7.42 0.12
CA LYS A 12 -2.22 -7.46 0.97
C LYS A 12 -2.38 -6.17 1.78
N ARG A 13 -1.28 -5.68 2.33
CA ARG A 13 -1.30 -4.42 3.08
C ARG A 13 -1.67 -3.24 2.19
N HIS A 14 -1.14 -3.24 0.98
CA HIS A 14 -1.46 -2.20 0.01
C HIS A 14 -2.96 -2.18 -0.30
N ARG A 15 -3.54 -3.35 -0.52
CA ARG A 15 -4.96 -3.47 -0.80
C ARG A 15 -5.80 -3.03 0.40
N ALA A 16 -5.39 -3.41 1.61
CA ALA A 16 -6.09 -3.00 2.82
C ALA A 16 -6.08 -1.48 2.97
N LEU A 17 -4.96 -0.84 2.66
CA LEU A 17 -4.88 0.62 2.70
C LEU A 17 -5.76 1.27 1.64
N GLU A 18 -5.84 0.69 0.46
CA GLU A 18 -6.75 1.19 -0.58
C GLU A 18 -8.20 1.14 -0.10
N ASP A 19 -8.58 0.04 0.53
CA ASP A 19 -9.93 -0.10 1.06
C ASP A 19 -10.20 0.93 2.16
N GLU A 20 -9.22 1.17 3.03
CA GLU A 20 -9.36 2.18 4.07
C GLU A 20 -9.50 3.58 3.48
N ILE A 21 -8.72 3.88 2.46
CA ILE A 21 -8.81 5.18 1.78
C ILE A 21 -10.19 5.35 1.15
N ASN A 22 -10.65 4.33 0.43
CA ASN A 22 -11.96 4.40 -0.21
C ASN A 22 -13.08 4.57 0.82
N ASP A 23 -12.98 3.87 1.94
CA ASP A 23 -13.94 3.98 3.02
C ASP A 23 -13.93 5.38 3.62
N ALA A 24 -12.75 5.93 3.86
CA ALA A 24 -12.60 7.28 4.39
C ALA A 24 -13.18 8.32 3.44
N LEU A 25 -12.92 8.17 2.15
CA LEU A 25 -13.44 9.10 1.14
C LEU A 25 -14.96 9.03 1.00
N ALA A 26 -15.54 7.88 1.31
CA ALA A 26 -16.98 7.70 1.26
C ALA A 26 -17.70 8.36 2.45
N HIS A 27 -16.97 8.72 3.49
CA HIS A 27 -17.54 9.37 4.67
C HIS A 27 -17.32 10.87 4.61
N PRO A 28 -18.39 11.68 4.63
CA PRO A 28 -18.24 13.14 4.53
C PRO A 28 -17.52 13.76 5.72
N SER A 29 -17.48 13.04 6.84
CA SER A 29 -16.82 13.54 8.05
C SER A 29 -15.37 13.08 8.15
N ALA A 30 -14.81 12.48 7.10
CA ALA A 30 -13.44 12.01 7.13
C ALA A 30 -12.47 13.18 7.30
N ASP A 31 -11.48 12.98 8.16
CA ASP A 31 -10.44 13.96 8.41
C ASP A 31 -9.46 13.97 7.22
N ASP A 32 -9.27 15.14 6.61
CA ASP A 32 -8.36 15.29 5.49
C ASP A 32 -6.93 14.88 5.84
N MET A 33 -6.50 15.15 7.05
CA MET A 33 -5.18 14.74 7.49
C MET A 33 -5.04 13.24 7.53
N LYS A 34 -6.07 12.56 7.98
CA LYS A 34 -6.05 11.10 8.04
C LYS A 34 -6.01 10.49 6.64
N VAL A 35 -6.80 11.04 5.73
CA VAL A 35 -6.81 10.59 4.34
C VAL A 35 -5.44 10.78 3.70
N ALA A 36 -4.82 11.94 3.93
CA ALA A 36 -3.50 12.24 3.39
C ALA A 36 -2.44 11.27 3.94
N GLU A 37 -2.55 10.94 5.23
CA GLU A 37 -1.64 9.99 5.86
C GLU A 37 -1.79 8.59 5.27
N LEU A 38 -3.03 8.15 5.06
CA LEU A 38 -3.29 6.86 4.45
C LEU A 38 -2.74 6.79 3.03
N LYS A 39 -2.92 7.86 2.25
CA LYS A 39 -2.38 7.94 0.90
C LYS A 39 -0.86 7.87 0.90
N ARG A 40 -0.22 8.51 1.87
CA ARG A 40 1.23 8.47 2.00
C ARG A 40 1.71 7.04 2.29
N ARG A 41 1.05 6.35 3.20
CA ARG A 41 1.38 4.96 3.51
C ARG A 41 1.21 4.06 2.30
N LYS A 42 0.15 4.28 1.54
CA LYS A 42 -0.08 3.52 0.32
C LYS A 42 1.07 3.71 -0.67
N LEU A 43 1.52 4.94 -0.84
CA LEU A 43 2.63 5.24 -1.74
C LEU A 43 3.92 4.58 -1.28
N GLN A 44 4.18 4.58 0.02
CA GLN A 44 5.36 3.93 0.57
C GLN A 44 5.35 2.43 0.31
N LEU A 45 4.19 1.79 0.53
CA LEU A 45 4.05 0.37 0.27
C LEU A 45 4.20 0.06 -1.21
N LYS A 46 3.61 0.87 -2.06
CA LYS A 46 3.74 0.69 -3.50
C LYS A 46 5.20 0.78 -3.93
N ASP A 47 5.92 1.72 -3.35
CA ASP A 47 7.33 1.89 -3.65
C ASP A 47 8.14 0.66 -3.24
N GLU A 48 7.86 0.12 -2.06
CA GLU A 48 8.52 -1.10 -1.59
C GLU A 48 8.21 -2.28 -2.49
N ILE A 49 6.96 -2.43 -2.88
CA ILE A 49 6.56 -3.51 -3.78
C ILE A 49 7.29 -3.40 -5.11
N THR A 50 7.37 -2.20 -5.64
CA THR A 50 8.05 -1.94 -6.91
C THR A 50 9.54 -2.29 -6.80
N ARG A 51 10.17 -1.90 -5.71
CA ARG A 51 11.58 -2.23 -5.49
C ARG A 51 11.82 -3.73 -5.42
N LEU A 52 10.97 -4.43 -4.69
CA LEU A 52 11.12 -5.88 -4.58
C LEU A 52 10.91 -6.56 -5.91
N ARG A 53 9.96 -6.09 -6.71
CA ARG A 53 9.73 -6.64 -8.03
C ARG A 53 10.91 -6.40 -8.95
N GLN A 54 11.49 -5.21 -8.89
CA GLN A 54 12.66 -4.89 -9.71
C GLN A 54 13.85 -5.76 -9.31
N ASP A 55 14.07 -5.93 -8.02
CA ASP A 55 15.14 -6.80 -7.54
C ASP A 55 14.95 -8.23 -8.00
N ALA A 56 13.71 -8.70 -7.98
CA ALA A 56 13.43 -10.07 -8.38
C ALA A 56 13.55 -10.27 -9.89
N SER A 57 13.39 -9.23 -10.68
CA SER A 57 13.42 -9.32 -12.14
C SER A 57 14.75 -8.90 -12.75
N VAL A 58 15.66 -8.35 -11.96
CA VAL A 58 16.97 -7.96 -12.43
C VAL A 58 17.91 -9.17 -12.46
N HIS A 59 18.56 -9.39 -13.55
CA HIS A 59 19.48 -10.51 -13.73
C HIS A 59 20.75 -10.08 -14.40
#